data_dcc3d7871412ee5dea7eae0cd223d524
#
_entry.id   dcc3d7871412ee5dea7eae0cd223d524
#
_cell.length_a   1.000
_cell.length_b   1.000
_cell.length_c   1.000
_cell.angle_alpha   90.00
_cell.angle_beta   90.00
_cell.angle_gamma   90.00
#
_symmetry.space_group_name_H-M   'P 1'
#
loop_
_entity.id
_entity.type
_entity.pdbx_description
1 polymer ?
#
loop_
_entity_poly.entity_id
_entity_poly.type
_entity_poly.pdbx_seq_one_letter_code
_entity_poly.pdbx_strand_id
1 'polypeptide(L)'
;MAKASQRAPVLGPAFIRLLARFKDDATSPTAPDVSARLATWFDWNRAITLSRALDNPPAPAPDGATFDPDHDADCTRVRDRLLQAIHAEIAPVAPADAAAPDPYAPYRQHYQAQQRAMQTATGNLRGRLRDMLARQSPAKARLAEVDAVMEATLSPREHTLLSHVPALLCLHYQRLHDSAASADAQASATTTALFLQDLRTALLAELEVRFHPIEGLLAALRTR
;
A
#
# COMPACT_ATOMS: atom_id res chain seq x y z
N MET A 1 -14.67 12.90 -41.08
CA MET A 1 -15.07 13.12 -39.67
C MET A 1 -14.59 11.89 -38.85
N ALA A 2 -13.48 12.03 -38.14
CA ALA A 2 -12.90 10.96 -37.35
C ALA A 2 -13.65 10.86 -36.03
N LYS A 3 -14.24 9.68 -35.75
CA LYS A 3 -14.90 9.35 -34.49
C LYS A 3 -13.83 9.28 -33.39
N ALA A 4 -13.80 10.27 -32.48
CA ALA A 4 -12.98 10.20 -31.29
C ALA A 4 -13.41 8.97 -30.47
N SER A 5 -12.52 7.99 -30.40
CA SER A 5 -12.68 6.81 -29.53
C SER A 5 -12.68 7.31 -28.08
N GLN A 6 -13.83 7.38 -27.45
CA GLN A 6 -13.96 7.62 -26.01
C GLN A 6 -13.30 6.44 -25.30
N ARG A 7 -12.05 6.63 -24.83
CA ARG A 7 -11.43 5.70 -23.88
C ARG A 7 -12.29 5.65 -22.64
N ALA A 8 -12.75 4.45 -22.30
CA ALA A 8 -13.43 4.20 -21.03
C ALA A 8 -12.57 4.73 -19.87
N PRO A 9 -13.16 5.40 -18.87
CA PRO A 9 -12.39 5.89 -17.72
C PRO A 9 -11.69 4.70 -17.07
N VAL A 10 -10.37 4.77 -16.98
CA VAL A 10 -9.59 3.78 -16.25
C VAL A 10 -9.98 3.92 -14.78
N LEU A 11 -10.81 2.99 -14.31
CA LEU A 11 -11.14 2.88 -12.88
C LEU A 11 -9.83 2.71 -12.13
N GLY A 12 -9.48 3.68 -11.28
CA GLY A 12 -8.27 3.63 -10.44
C GLY A 12 -8.20 2.36 -9.58
N PRO A 13 -7.04 2.06 -8.97
CA PRO A 13 -6.86 0.90 -8.10
C PRO A 13 -8.02 0.73 -7.09
N ALA A 14 -8.35 -0.50 -6.74
CA ALA A 14 -9.44 -0.83 -5.81
C ALA A 14 -9.36 -0.03 -4.51
N PHE A 15 -8.16 0.17 -4.00
CA PHE A 15 -7.88 0.97 -2.81
C PHE A 15 -8.33 2.44 -2.96
N ILE A 16 -8.03 3.08 -4.10
CA ILE A 16 -8.43 4.48 -4.35
C ILE A 16 -9.96 4.62 -4.42
N ARG A 17 -10.64 3.65 -5.04
CA ARG A 17 -12.11 3.62 -5.08
C ARG A 17 -12.73 3.44 -3.70
N LEU A 18 -12.10 2.62 -2.85
CA LEU A 18 -12.52 2.44 -1.47
C LEU A 18 -12.39 3.74 -0.66
N LEU A 19 -11.24 4.43 -0.76
CA LEU A 19 -11.01 5.70 -0.08
C LEU A 19 -11.97 6.81 -0.57
N ALA A 20 -12.31 6.82 -1.85
CA ALA A 20 -13.29 7.76 -2.41
C ALA A 20 -14.68 7.55 -1.79
N ARG A 21 -15.09 6.31 -1.51
CA ARG A 21 -16.34 6.01 -0.79
C ARG A 21 -16.35 6.57 0.64
N PHE A 22 -15.21 6.55 1.32
CA PHE A 22 -15.09 7.13 2.67
C PHE A 22 -15.16 8.66 2.64
N LYS A 23 -14.81 9.29 1.52
CA LYS A 23 -14.89 10.75 1.37
C LYS A 23 -16.26 11.26 0.92
N ASP A 24 -17.13 10.37 0.46
CA ASP A 24 -18.44 10.71 -0.12
C ASP A 24 -18.36 11.59 -1.40
N ASP A 25 -17.20 11.54 -2.07
CA ASP A 25 -16.97 12.25 -3.33
C ASP A 25 -17.52 11.41 -4.49
N ALA A 26 -18.72 11.71 -4.94
CA ALA A 26 -19.32 11.16 -6.16
C ALA A 26 -18.59 11.58 -7.45
N THR A 27 -17.66 12.52 -7.34
CA THR A 27 -16.81 12.97 -8.45
C THR A 27 -15.56 12.11 -8.52
N SER A 28 -15.54 11.11 -9.40
CA SER A 28 -14.28 10.48 -9.82
C SER A 28 -13.38 11.58 -10.39
N PRO A 29 -12.27 11.92 -9.72
CA PRO A 29 -11.32 12.86 -10.31
C PRO A 29 -10.83 12.23 -11.62
N THR A 30 -10.87 12.98 -12.69
CA THR A 30 -10.20 12.61 -13.94
C THR A 30 -8.77 12.24 -13.58
N ALA A 31 -8.42 10.97 -13.76
CA ALA A 31 -7.10 10.49 -13.37
C ALA A 31 -6.06 11.30 -14.17
N PRO A 32 -5.24 12.11 -13.53
CA PRO A 32 -4.23 12.87 -14.23
C PRO A 32 -3.24 11.91 -14.88
N ASP A 33 -2.67 12.34 -15.99
CA ASP A 33 -1.68 11.56 -16.72
C ASP A 33 -0.55 11.09 -15.78
N VAL A 34 -0.38 9.77 -15.69
CA VAL A 34 0.64 9.13 -14.83
C VAL A 34 2.02 9.62 -15.20
N SER A 35 2.30 9.80 -16.51
CA SER A 35 3.58 10.31 -17.01
C SER A 35 3.88 11.71 -16.51
N ALA A 36 2.89 12.61 -16.55
CA ALA A 36 3.03 13.97 -16.04
C ALA A 36 3.29 13.99 -14.53
N ARG A 37 2.63 13.12 -13.77
CA ARG A 37 2.87 12.99 -12.31
C ARG A 37 4.26 12.42 -12.03
N LEU A 38 4.67 11.36 -12.73
CA LEU A 38 6.00 10.81 -12.57
C LEU A 38 7.08 11.85 -12.90
N ALA A 39 6.89 12.64 -13.95
CA ALA A 39 7.82 13.72 -14.31
C ALA A 39 7.99 14.77 -13.19
N THR A 40 6.93 15.07 -12.44
CA THR A 40 7.02 15.96 -11.26
C THR A 40 7.66 15.29 -10.04
N TRP A 41 7.69 13.96 -10.00
CA TRP A 41 8.22 13.20 -8.87
C TRP A 41 9.70 12.84 -9.02
N PHE A 42 10.18 12.77 -10.26
CA PHE A 42 11.60 12.60 -10.56
C PHE A 42 12.28 13.96 -10.65
N ASP A 43 13.03 14.31 -9.60
CA ASP A 43 13.97 15.42 -9.68
C ASP A 43 15.18 15.04 -10.57
N TRP A 44 15.98 16.05 -10.92
CA TRP A 44 17.15 15.86 -11.79
C TRP A 44 18.12 14.78 -11.28
N ASN A 45 18.39 14.75 -9.98
CA ASN A 45 19.30 13.77 -9.37
C ASN A 45 18.77 12.34 -9.48
N ARG A 46 17.47 12.13 -9.28
CA ARG A 46 16.81 10.83 -9.42
C ARG A 46 16.73 10.39 -10.87
N ALA A 47 16.50 11.32 -11.78
CA ALA A 47 16.53 11.04 -13.21
C ALA A 47 17.93 10.57 -13.68
N ILE A 48 18.99 11.24 -13.22
CA ILE A 48 20.38 10.80 -13.49
C ILE A 48 20.65 9.42 -12.86
N THR A 49 20.21 9.18 -11.64
CA THR A 49 20.42 7.89 -10.97
C THR A 49 19.69 6.77 -11.70
N LEU A 50 18.46 7.01 -12.15
CA LEU A 50 17.70 6.06 -12.96
C LEU A 50 18.37 5.80 -14.32
N SER A 51 18.82 6.85 -15.02
CA SER A 51 19.55 6.72 -16.27
C SER A 51 20.80 5.86 -16.08
N ARG A 52 21.58 6.11 -15.04
CA ARG A 52 22.76 5.30 -14.72
C ARG A 52 22.40 3.83 -14.45
N ALA A 53 21.34 3.56 -13.71
CA ALA A 53 20.87 2.19 -13.46
C ALA A 53 20.44 1.49 -14.74
N LEU A 54 19.95 2.23 -15.74
CA LEU A 54 19.55 1.69 -17.05
C LEU A 54 20.72 1.51 -18.01
N ASP A 55 21.70 2.42 -18.00
CA ASP A 55 22.77 2.52 -19.00
C ASP A 55 24.06 1.79 -18.59
N ASN A 56 24.32 1.65 -17.28
CA ASN A 56 25.52 0.98 -16.81
C ASN A 56 25.52 -0.51 -17.19
N PRO A 57 26.65 -1.04 -17.67
CA PRO A 57 26.78 -2.48 -17.82
C PRO A 57 26.62 -3.12 -16.44
N PRO A 58 25.73 -4.11 -16.31
CA PRO A 58 25.53 -4.78 -15.03
C PRO A 58 26.83 -5.48 -14.61
N ALA A 59 27.13 -5.45 -13.31
CA ALA A 59 28.24 -6.20 -12.76
C ALA A 59 28.11 -7.69 -13.13
N PRO A 60 29.22 -8.39 -13.44
CA PRO A 60 29.17 -9.83 -13.71
C PRO A 60 28.54 -10.54 -12.51
N ALA A 61 27.46 -11.28 -12.78
CA ALA A 61 26.81 -12.06 -11.73
C ALA A 61 27.79 -13.13 -11.24
N PRO A 62 28.00 -13.32 -9.94
CA PRO A 62 28.61 -14.53 -9.42
C PRO A 62 27.75 -15.72 -9.85
N ASP A 63 28.38 -16.85 -10.15
CA ASP A 63 27.78 -18.07 -10.71
C ASP A 63 26.35 -18.33 -10.19
N GLY A 64 25.43 -18.48 -11.14
CA GLY A 64 23.99 -18.41 -11.01
C GLY A 64 23.41 -19.10 -9.79
N ALA A 65 23.02 -18.31 -8.81
CA ALA A 65 22.16 -18.79 -7.73
C ALA A 65 20.80 -19.16 -8.34
N THR A 66 20.45 -20.43 -8.28
CA THR A 66 19.12 -20.90 -8.64
C THR A 66 18.07 -20.33 -7.69
N PHE A 67 16.90 -19.99 -8.22
CA PHE A 67 15.76 -19.60 -7.40
C PHE A 67 15.40 -20.73 -6.44
N ASP A 68 15.43 -20.45 -5.14
CA ASP A 68 15.02 -21.38 -4.11
C ASP A 68 13.51 -21.18 -3.83
N PRO A 69 12.67 -22.24 -3.95
CA PRO A 69 11.25 -22.18 -3.62
C PRO A 69 10.95 -21.70 -2.19
N ASP A 70 11.89 -21.84 -1.26
CA ASP A 70 11.72 -21.38 0.12
C ASP A 70 11.50 -19.86 0.22
N HIS A 71 11.92 -19.09 -0.78
CA HIS A 71 11.69 -17.65 -0.81
C HIS A 71 10.25 -17.27 -1.09
N ASP A 72 9.54 -18.07 -1.88
CA ASP A 72 8.08 -17.94 -2.06
C ASP A 72 7.35 -18.19 -0.73
N ALA A 73 7.80 -19.22 0.00
CA ALA A 73 7.26 -19.54 1.32
C ALA A 73 7.53 -18.42 2.34
N ASP A 74 8.68 -17.74 2.26
CA ASP A 74 8.97 -16.57 3.10
C ASP A 74 8.02 -15.41 2.85
N CYS A 75 7.79 -15.07 1.58
CA CYS A 75 6.87 -14.00 1.22
C CYS A 75 5.43 -14.34 1.65
N THR A 76 5.01 -15.58 1.45
CA THR A 76 3.71 -16.07 1.91
C THR A 76 3.58 -15.96 3.43
N ARG A 77 4.57 -16.43 4.19
CA ARG A 77 4.58 -16.36 5.66
C ARG A 77 4.50 -14.91 6.17
N VAL A 78 5.20 -13.98 5.54
CA VAL A 78 5.12 -12.56 5.92
C VAL A 78 3.74 -11.99 5.61
N ARG A 79 3.18 -12.31 4.43
CA ARG A 79 1.82 -11.87 4.06
C ARG A 79 0.78 -12.42 5.04
N ASP A 80 0.84 -13.70 5.35
CA ASP A 80 -0.09 -14.36 6.27
C ASP A 80 -0.03 -13.75 7.67
N ARG A 81 1.18 -13.46 8.15
CA ARG A 81 1.35 -12.78 9.45
C ARG A 81 0.70 -11.40 9.47
N LEU A 82 0.86 -10.62 8.42
CA LEU A 82 0.24 -9.30 8.30
C LEU A 82 -1.29 -9.42 8.19
N LEU A 83 -1.80 -10.38 7.42
CA LEU A 83 -3.23 -10.69 7.33
C LEU A 83 -3.80 -11.07 8.69
N GLN A 84 -3.13 -11.95 9.44
CA GLN A 84 -3.54 -12.33 10.80
C GLN A 84 -3.57 -11.13 11.74
N ALA A 85 -2.58 -10.23 11.67
CA ALA A 85 -2.54 -9.02 12.48
C ALA A 85 -3.68 -8.03 12.14
N ILE A 86 -4.07 -7.93 10.86
CA ILE A 86 -5.21 -7.12 10.42
C ILE A 86 -6.54 -7.72 10.89
N HIS A 87 -6.65 -9.05 10.92
CA HIS A 87 -7.86 -9.74 11.38
C HIS A 87 -7.94 -9.88 12.91
N ALA A 88 -6.85 -9.61 13.63
CA ALA A 88 -6.88 -9.65 15.10
C ALA A 88 -7.93 -8.69 15.65
N GLU A 89 -8.54 -9.07 16.76
CA GLU A 89 -9.51 -8.21 17.42
C GLU A 89 -8.84 -6.92 17.89
N ILE A 90 -9.45 -5.81 17.51
CA ILE A 90 -9.12 -4.52 18.10
C ILE A 90 -9.76 -4.54 19.46
N ALA A 91 -8.95 -4.61 20.51
CA ALA A 91 -9.45 -4.61 21.87
C ALA A 91 -10.44 -3.44 22.05
N PRO A 92 -11.68 -3.71 22.44
CA PRO A 92 -12.62 -2.64 22.71
C PRO A 92 -11.96 -1.76 23.77
N VAL A 93 -11.87 -0.47 23.46
CA VAL A 93 -11.48 0.49 24.48
C VAL A 93 -12.59 0.43 25.52
N ALA A 94 -12.29 -0.17 26.68
CA ALA A 94 -13.19 -0.08 27.80
C ALA A 94 -13.51 1.40 27.99
N PRO A 95 -14.77 1.77 28.24
CA PRO A 95 -15.15 3.14 28.59
C PRO A 95 -14.57 3.48 29.95
N ALA A 96 -13.24 3.48 30.05
CA ALA A 96 -12.55 3.59 31.35
C ALA A 96 -12.42 5.03 31.79
N ASP A 97 -12.84 6.00 31.00
CA ASP A 97 -13.02 7.36 31.47
C ASP A 97 -13.96 8.11 30.53
N ALA A 98 -15.08 8.57 31.03
CA ALA A 98 -15.99 9.49 30.36
C ALA A 98 -15.33 10.83 29.95
N ALA A 99 -14.03 10.95 30.14
CA ALA A 99 -13.16 12.05 29.78
C ALA A 99 -12.18 11.71 28.67
N ALA A 100 -12.29 10.57 27.96
CA ALA A 100 -11.42 10.28 26.81
C ALA A 100 -11.74 11.27 25.68
N PRO A 101 -10.83 12.18 25.33
CA PRO A 101 -11.14 13.33 24.46
C PRO A 101 -11.40 12.95 22.97
N ASP A 102 -11.17 11.70 22.59
CA ASP A 102 -11.32 11.27 21.19
C ASP A 102 -11.66 9.77 21.10
N PRO A 103 -12.94 9.42 20.89
CA PRO A 103 -13.38 8.02 20.77
C PRO A 103 -12.81 7.29 19.56
N TYR A 104 -12.30 8.02 18.57
CA TYR A 104 -11.63 7.46 17.40
C TYR A 104 -10.14 7.15 17.65
N ALA A 105 -9.51 7.70 18.68
CA ALA A 105 -8.07 7.59 18.93
C ALA A 105 -7.53 6.15 18.90
N PRO A 106 -8.18 5.14 19.49
CA PRO A 106 -7.71 3.75 19.47
C PRO A 106 -7.67 3.15 18.07
N TYR A 107 -8.66 3.44 17.25
CA TYR A 107 -8.73 2.98 15.86
C TYR A 107 -7.63 3.61 15.01
N ARG A 108 -7.36 4.90 15.23
CA ARG A 108 -6.24 5.62 14.60
C ARG A 108 -4.92 4.99 14.95
N GLN A 109 -4.68 4.73 16.24
CA GLN A 109 -3.44 4.11 16.72
C GLN A 109 -3.27 2.71 16.15
N HIS A 110 -4.32 1.90 16.13
CA HIS A 110 -4.32 0.58 15.52
C HIS A 110 -3.95 0.66 14.03
N TYR A 111 -4.64 1.49 13.25
CA TYR A 111 -4.37 1.64 11.82
C TYR A 111 -2.91 2.04 11.56
N GLN A 112 -2.41 3.04 12.28
CA GLN A 112 -1.02 3.49 12.15
C GLN A 112 -0.01 2.42 12.58
N ALA A 113 -0.31 1.61 13.56
CA ALA A 113 0.54 0.48 13.96
C ALA A 113 0.63 -0.56 12.84
N GLN A 114 -0.50 -0.92 12.22
CA GLN A 114 -0.54 -1.82 11.07
C GLN A 114 0.22 -1.23 9.87
N GLN A 115 0.06 0.07 9.57
CA GLN A 115 0.82 0.74 8.52
C GLN A 115 2.33 0.61 8.73
N ARG A 116 2.82 0.86 9.94
CA ARG A 116 4.26 0.71 10.26
C ARG A 116 4.73 -0.73 10.11
N ALA A 117 3.94 -1.69 10.59
CA ALA A 117 4.25 -3.11 10.46
C ALA A 117 4.33 -3.55 8.97
N MET A 118 3.35 -3.14 8.17
CA MET A 118 3.35 -3.40 6.72
C MET A 118 4.56 -2.77 6.04
N GLN A 119 4.83 -1.48 6.30
CA GLN A 119 5.96 -0.77 5.71
C GLN A 119 7.30 -1.45 6.01
N THR A 120 7.53 -1.83 7.26
CA THR A 120 8.76 -2.52 7.68
C THR A 120 8.89 -3.90 7.02
N ALA A 121 7.82 -4.69 7.05
CA ALA A 121 7.83 -6.04 6.53
C ALA A 121 8.02 -6.07 5.00
N THR A 122 7.28 -5.22 4.26
CA THR A 122 7.38 -5.15 2.80
C THR A 122 8.71 -4.56 2.34
N GLY A 123 9.25 -3.56 3.02
CA GLY A 123 10.57 -2.99 2.74
C GLY A 123 11.69 -4.03 2.91
N ASN A 124 11.65 -4.81 4.01
CA ASN A 124 12.61 -5.89 4.26
C ASN A 124 12.50 -7.00 3.21
N LEU A 125 11.29 -7.41 2.82
CA LEU A 125 11.08 -8.39 1.76
C LEU A 125 11.65 -7.90 0.44
N ARG A 126 11.33 -6.67 0.05
CA ARG A 126 11.75 -6.05 -1.20
C ARG A 126 13.28 -5.97 -1.30
N GLY A 127 13.95 -5.57 -0.19
CA GLY A 127 15.41 -5.57 -0.11
C GLY A 127 16.00 -6.95 -0.36
N ARG A 128 15.52 -7.99 0.33
CA ARG A 128 16.00 -9.37 0.15
C ARG A 128 15.79 -9.88 -1.29
N LEU A 129 14.63 -9.61 -1.88
CA LEU A 129 14.35 -10.03 -3.25
C LEU A 129 15.28 -9.36 -4.26
N ARG A 130 15.62 -8.08 -4.05
CA ARG A 130 16.63 -7.37 -4.86
C ARG A 130 18.01 -8.01 -4.74
N ASP A 131 18.45 -8.33 -3.52
CA ASP A 131 19.73 -9.00 -3.29
C ASP A 131 19.81 -10.35 -4.01
N MET A 132 18.69 -11.07 -4.09
CA MET A 132 18.60 -12.33 -4.82
C MET A 132 18.65 -12.13 -6.33
N LEU A 133 17.88 -11.16 -6.85
CA LEU A 133 17.91 -10.81 -8.28
C LEU A 133 19.32 -10.41 -8.74
N ALA A 134 20.01 -9.62 -7.92
CA ALA A 134 21.37 -9.16 -8.22
C ALA A 134 22.37 -10.32 -8.37
N ARG A 135 22.10 -11.48 -7.76
CA ARG A 135 22.97 -12.67 -7.82
C ARG A 135 22.64 -13.63 -8.97
N GLN A 136 21.48 -13.49 -9.65
CA GLN A 136 21.06 -14.45 -10.67
C GLN A 136 21.64 -14.15 -12.06
N SER A 137 21.56 -12.91 -12.49
CA SER A 137 22.08 -12.51 -13.80
C SER A 137 22.29 -11.00 -13.88
N PRO A 138 23.13 -10.53 -14.82
CA PRO A 138 23.33 -9.09 -15.04
C PRO A 138 22.04 -8.33 -15.36
N ALA A 139 21.13 -8.93 -16.13
CA ALA A 139 19.84 -8.30 -16.46
C ALA A 139 18.95 -8.16 -15.21
N LYS A 140 18.94 -9.17 -14.32
CA LYS A 140 18.19 -9.15 -13.05
C LYS A 140 18.84 -8.22 -12.03
N ALA A 141 20.16 -8.11 -12.01
CA ALA A 141 20.87 -7.12 -11.19
C ALA A 141 20.45 -5.69 -11.58
N ARG A 142 20.38 -5.41 -12.89
CA ARG A 142 19.87 -4.12 -13.38
C ARG A 142 18.43 -3.86 -12.94
N LEU A 143 17.55 -4.87 -13.02
CA LEU A 143 16.18 -4.75 -12.53
C LEU A 143 16.14 -4.41 -11.02
N ALA A 144 16.99 -5.02 -10.21
CA ALA A 144 17.11 -4.74 -8.78
C ALA A 144 17.56 -3.29 -8.52
N GLU A 145 18.51 -2.77 -9.31
CA GLU A 145 18.95 -1.38 -9.21
C GLU A 145 17.83 -0.40 -9.59
N VAL A 146 17.12 -0.67 -10.69
CA VAL A 146 15.97 0.15 -11.12
C VAL A 146 14.89 0.16 -10.05
N ASP A 147 14.56 -1.02 -9.48
CA ASP A 147 13.59 -1.12 -8.39
C ASP A 147 14.03 -0.32 -7.15
N ALA A 148 15.31 -0.34 -6.79
CA ALA A 148 15.85 0.43 -5.67
C ALA A 148 15.68 1.95 -5.89
N VAL A 149 15.96 2.44 -7.09
CA VAL A 149 15.77 3.86 -7.45
C VAL A 149 14.29 4.24 -7.41
N MET A 150 13.41 3.36 -7.93
CA MET A 150 11.97 3.57 -7.90
C MET A 150 11.44 3.61 -6.46
N GLU A 151 11.88 2.69 -5.60
CA GLU A 151 11.50 2.69 -4.18
C GLU A 151 11.95 3.98 -3.49
N ALA A 152 13.21 4.37 -3.62
CA ALA A 152 13.74 5.60 -3.03
C ALA A 152 12.98 6.85 -3.50
N THR A 153 12.44 6.82 -4.72
CA THR A 153 11.68 7.93 -5.31
C THR A 153 10.23 7.96 -4.83
N LEU A 154 9.57 6.81 -4.80
CA LEU A 154 8.12 6.72 -4.60
C LEU A 154 7.71 6.53 -3.14
N SER A 155 8.51 5.80 -2.34
CA SER A 155 8.15 5.49 -0.94
C SER A 155 7.91 6.71 -0.04
N PRO A 156 8.68 7.81 -0.12
CA PRO A 156 8.37 9.00 0.69
C PRO A 156 7.01 9.60 0.35
N ARG A 157 6.62 9.56 -0.92
CA ARG A 157 5.32 10.10 -1.40
C ARG A 157 4.17 9.18 -1.06
N GLU A 158 4.39 7.87 -1.22
CA GLU A 158 3.46 6.85 -0.77
C GLU A 158 3.19 7.01 0.74
N HIS A 159 4.23 7.14 1.54
CA HIS A 159 4.10 7.36 2.98
C HIS A 159 3.27 8.62 3.28
N THR A 160 3.56 9.74 2.61
CA THR A 160 2.80 10.98 2.78
C THR A 160 1.32 10.81 2.42
N LEU A 161 1.02 10.15 1.29
CA LEU A 161 -0.36 9.92 0.85
C LEU A 161 -1.11 8.99 1.80
N LEU A 162 -0.50 7.89 2.20
CA LEU A 162 -1.11 6.89 3.08
C LEU A 162 -1.28 7.41 4.52
N SER A 163 -0.47 8.35 4.97
CA SER A 163 -0.62 8.99 6.28
C SER A 163 -1.93 9.76 6.44
N HIS A 164 -2.62 10.10 5.33
CA HIS A 164 -3.93 10.75 5.37
C HIS A 164 -5.10 9.78 5.54
N VAL A 165 -4.89 8.47 5.33
CA VAL A 165 -5.96 7.47 5.42
C VAL A 165 -6.63 7.45 6.81
N PRO A 166 -5.89 7.49 7.94
CA PRO A 166 -6.52 7.58 9.25
C PRO A 166 -7.45 8.79 9.42
N ALA A 167 -7.13 9.94 8.80
CA ALA A 167 -8.00 11.11 8.86
C ALA A 167 -9.30 10.91 8.05
N LEU A 168 -9.22 10.25 6.89
CA LEU A 168 -10.41 9.88 6.11
C LEU A 168 -11.30 8.89 6.86
N LEU A 169 -10.71 7.91 7.53
CA LEU A 169 -11.44 6.96 8.37
C LEU A 169 -12.07 7.65 9.59
N CYS A 170 -11.46 8.70 10.16
CA CYS A 170 -12.05 9.50 11.22
C CYS A 170 -13.35 10.17 10.75
N LEU A 171 -13.32 10.81 9.57
CA LEU A 171 -14.52 11.44 8.99
C LEU A 171 -15.61 10.39 8.70
N HIS A 172 -15.23 9.22 8.24
CA HIS A 172 -16.16 8.11 8.02
C HIS A 172 -16.76 7.60 9.35
N TYR A 173 -15.94 7.44 10.38
CA TYR A 173 -16.39 7.09 11.75
C TYR A 173 -17.42 8.09 12.27
N GLN A 174 -17.12 9.37 12.19
CA GLN A 174 -18.03 10.45 12.66
C GLN A 174 -19.37 10.38 11.93
N ARG A 175 -19.37 10.30 10.60
CA ARG A 175 -20.61 10.21 9.80
C ARG A 175 -21.47 8.99 10.16
N LEU A 176 -20.86 7.84 10.36
CA LEU A 176 -21.58 6.65 10.78
C LEU A 176 -22.23 6.84 12.16
N HIS A 177 -21.53 7.45 13.10
CA HIS A 177 -22.03 7.67 14.45
C HIS A 177 -23.06 8.79 14.52
N ASP A 178 -22.88 9.88 13.74
CA ASP A 178 -23.85 10.98 13.65
C ASP A 178 -25.19 10.48 13.08
N SER A 179 -25.13 9.61 12.06
CA SER A 179 -26.34 9.00 11.49
C SER A 179 -27.04 8.02 12.44
N ALA A 180 -26.31 7.47 13.41
CA ALA A 180 -26.84 6.55 14.42
C ALA A 180 -27.21 7.25 15.75
N ALA A 181 -26.89 8.53 15.93
CA ALA A 181 -27.07 9.25 17.19
C ALA A 181 -28.55 9.35 17.68
N SER A 182 -29.51 9.13 16.77
CA SER A 182 -30.97 9.09 17.10
C SER A 182 -31.48 7.67 17.30
N ALA A 183 -30.63 6.65 17.33
CA ALA A 183 -31.01 5.25 17.36
C ALA A 183 -30.62 4.57 18.69
N ASP A 184 -31.20 3.40 18.96
CA ASP A 184 -30.99 2.62 20.19
C ASP A 184 -29.54 2.09 20.33
N ALA A 185 -29.14 1.64 21.51
CA ALA A 185 -27.84 1.05 21.83
C ALA A 185 -27.44 -0.10 20.88
N GLN A 186 -28.41 -0.86 20.38
CA GLN A 186 -28.20 -1.92 19.40
C GLN A 186 -27.72 -1.36 18.04
N ALA A 187 -28.24 -0.22 17.63
CA ALA A 187 -27.82 0.46 16.42
C ALA A 187 -26.38 1.01 16.53
N SER A 188 -25.99 1.50 17.72
CA SER A 188 -24.61 1.94 17.98
C SER A 188 -23.60 0.78 17.88
N ALA A 189 -23.92 -0.40 18.40
CA ALA A 189 -23.08 -1.59 18.30
C ALA A 189 -22.94 -2.04 16.82
N THR A 190 -24.04 -2.01 16.07
CA THR A 190 -24.03 -2.34 14.63
C THR A 190 -23.18 -1.35 13.83
N THR A 191 -23.27 -0.07 14.13
CA THR A 191 -22.49 1.01 13.50
C THR A 191 -21.00 0.80 13.74
N THR A 192 -20.62 0.49 14.98
CA THR A 192 -19.22 0.19 15.31
C THR A 192 -18.71 -1.05 14.57
N ALA A 193 -19.51 -2.09 14.46
CA ALA A 193 -19.14 -3.30 13.71
C ALA A 193 -18.94 -3.01 12.22
N LEU A 194 -19.80 -2.21 11.60
CA LEU A 194 -19.64 -1.75 10.21
C LEU A 194 -18.37 -0.94 10.02
N PHE A 195 -18.10 0.00 10.91
CA PHE A 195 -16.87 0.77 10.87
C PHE A 195 -15.61 -0.12 10.97
N LEU A 196 -15.60 -1.10 11.87
CA LEU A 196 -14.48 -2.04 12.02
C LEU A 196 -14.28 -2.89 10.76
N GLN A 197 -15.35 -3.26 10.09
CA GLN A 197 -15.29 -3.96 8.80
C GLN A 197 -14.66 -3.07 7.72
N ASP A 198 -15.06 -1.80 7.64
CA ASP A 198 -14.52 -0.83 6.68
C ASP A 198 -13.04 -0.53 6.96
N LEU A 199 -12.65 -0.39 8.22
CA LEU A 199 -11.27 -0.21 8.65
C LEU A 199 -10.40 -1.40 8.24
N ARG A 200 -10.86 -2.64 8.45
CA ARG A 200 -10.16 -3.85 8.00
C ARG A 200 -10.05 -3.90 6.48
N THR A 201 -11.12 -3.57 5.78
CA THR A 201 -11.12 -3.52 4.31
C THR A 201 -10.10 -2.52 3.78
N ALA A 202 -9.94 -1.37 4.44
CA ALA A 202 -8.92 -0.38 4.09
C ALA A 202 -7.50 -0.91 4.33
N LEU A 203 -7.25 -1.57 5.45
CA LEU A 203 -5.95 -2.19 5.75
C LEU A 203 -5.58 -3.30 4.75
N LEU A 204 -6.54 -4.16 4.39
CA LEU A 204 -6.34 -5.20 3.40
C LEU A 204 -6.02 -4.62 2.01
N ALA A 205 -6.74 -3.59 1.60
CA ALA A 205 -6.51 -2.94 0.33
C ALA A 205 -5.16 -2.18 0.30
N GLU A 206 -4.71 -1.59 1.42
CA GLU A 206 -3.37 -1.01 1.56
C GLU A 206 -2.28 -2.09 1.48
N LEU A 207 -2.49 -3.23 2.13
CA LEU A 207 -1.56 -4.37 2.08
C LEU A 207 -1.36 -4.86 0.64
N GLU A 208 -2.42 -5.02 -0.14
CA GLU A 208 -2.35 -5.39 -1.55
C GLU A 208 -1.48 -4.41 -2.37
N VAL A 209 -1.70 -3.11 -2.21
CA VAL A 209 -0.89 -2.08 -2.90
C VAL A 209 0.59 -2.22 -2.55
N ARG A 210 0.92 -2.45 -1.28
CA ARG A 210 2.31 -2.61 -0.83
C ARG A 210 2.97 -3.90 -1.30
N PHE A 211 2.19 -4.93 -1.61
CA PHE A 211 2.70 -6.20 -2.13
C PHE A 211 2.93 -6.19 -3.64
N HIS A 212 2.34 -5.28 -4.43
CA HIS A 212 2.53 -5.25 -5.88
C HIS A 212 4.02 -5.25 -6.32
N PRO A 213 4.92 -4.41 -5.76
CA PRO A 213 6.33 -4.45 -6.13
C PRO A 213 7.00 -5.79 -5.77
N ILE A 214 6.62 -6.39 -4.64
CA ILE A 214 7.14 -7.68 -4.17
C ILE A 214 6.74 -8.78 -5.16
N GLU A 215 5.49 -8.83 -5.60
CA GLU A 215 4.99 -9.77 -6.60
C GLU A 215 5.71 -9.62 -7.93
N GLY A 216 6.01 -8.38 -8.35
CA GLY A 216 6.82 -8.10 -9.54
C GLY A 216 8.24 -8.67 -9.44
N LEU A 217 8.91 -8.45 -8.31
CA LEU A 217 10.26 -9.00 -8.07
C LEU A 217 10.26 -10.52 -7.99
N LEU A 218 9.26 -11.14 -7.35
CA LEU A 218 9.09 -12.59 -7.32
C LEU A 218 8.87 -13.15 -8.72
N ALA A 219 8.03 -12.52 -9.52
CA ALA A 219 7.81 -12.93 -10.90
C ALA A 219 9.12 -12.90 -11.71
N ALA A 220 9.94 -11.85 -11.54
CA ALA A 220 11.24 -11.75 -12.18
C ALA A 220 12.23 -12.83 -11.69
N LEU A 221 12.19 -13.21 -10.42
CA LEU A 221 13.02 -14.30 -9.88
C LEU A 221 12.66 -15.66 -10.48
N ARG A 222 11.39 -15.92 -10.77
CA ARG A 222 10.88 -17.18 -11.35
C ARG A 222 11.17 -17.32 -12.85
N THR A 223 11.37 -16.21 -13.57
CA THR A 223 11.75 -16.26 -15.00
C THR A 223 13.18 -16.78 -15.14
N ARG A 224 13.41 -17.69 -16.12
CA ARG A 224 14.76 -18.20 -16.45
C ARG A 224 15.52 -17.19 -17.30
#